data_d3c5de02a2af2467db471317b6975593
#
_entry.id   d3c5de02a2af2467db471317b6975593
#
_cell.length_a   1.000
_cell.length_b   1.000
_cell.length_c   1.000
_cell.angle_alpha   90.00
_cell.angle_beta   90.00
_cell.angle_gamma   90.00
#
_symmetry.space_group_name_H-M   'P 1'
#
loop_
_entity.id
_entity.type
_entity.pdbx_description
1 polymer ?
#
loop_
_entity_poly.entity_id
_entity_poly.type
_entity_poly.pdbx_seq_one_letter_code
_entity_poly.pdbx_strand_id
1 'polypeptide(L)'
;LNIKNDTKYYELLEKRNSLLEKEREKTITKEEKNQLEKIIIEFKNYRDLIREKDAQNIENIRSIIKNHETNGKIFLGGVNMIASDAIGFVKNDLLIYGFSLVFIFIFILWYIFRHIRWIIIPLLICFISIISTGGVLGLFGWEVTVISSNFIALQLIITMSTVLHLIERYRELNVKYKNASQYKLVINTVLSKLEPS
;
A
#
# COMPACT_ATOMS: atom_id res chain seq x y z
N LEU A 1 8.22 8.32 -31.53
CA LEU A 1 7.32 7.17 -31.36
C LEU A 1 5.89 7.72 -31.27
N ASN A 2 5.15 7.57 -32.36
CA ASN A 2 3.72 7.88 -32.37
C ASN A 2 3.06 6.88 -31.42
N ILE A 3 2.65 7.36 -30.26
CA ILE A 3 1.76 6.61 -29.36
C ILE A 3 0.53 6.34 -30.22
N LYS A 4 0.32 5.07 -30.61
CA LYS A 4 -0.92 4.64 -31.24
C LYS A 4 -2.02 5.13 -30.33
N ASN A 5 -2.83 6.08 -30.81
CA ASN A 5 -4.05 6.50 -30.14
C ASN A 5 -4.88 5.22 -29.96
N ASP A 6 -4.88 4.66 -28.77
CA ASP A 6 -5.69 3.48 -28.47
C ASP A 6 -7.13 3.93 -28.36
N THR A 7 -7.81 3.88 -29.49
CA THR A 7 -9.20 4.36 -29.65
C THR A 7 -10.10 3.74 -28.58
N LYS A 8 -9.87 2.47 -28.26
CA LYS A 8 -10.65 1.76 -27.22
C LYS A 8 -10.39 2.32 -25.81
N TYR A 9 -9.14 2.70 -25.51
CA TYR A 9 -8.80 3.31 -24.21
C TYR A 9 -9.54 4.64 -24.03
N TYR A 10 -9.50 5.50 -25.02
CA TYR A 10 -10.17 6.81 -24.96
C TYR A 10 -11.69 6.68 -24.95
N GLU A 11 -12.26 5.75 -25.69
CA GLU A 11 -13.71 5.49 -25.69
C GLU A 11 -14.20 5.02 -24.30
N LEU A 12 -13.50 4.08 -23.66
CA LEU A 12 -13.84 3.62 -22.32
C LEU A 12 -13.62 4.71 -21.27
N LEU A 13 -12.58 5.53 -21.43
CA LEU A 13 -12.29 6.66 -20.55
C LEU A 13 -13.41 7.70 -20.61
N GLU A 14 -13.84 8.07 -21.82
CA GLU A 14 -14.89 9.06 -22.03
C GLU A 14 -16.24 8.58 -21.51
N LYS A 15 -16.63 7.33 -21.82
CA LYS A 15 -17.85 6.71 -21.29
C LYS A 15 -17.85 6.66 -19.76
N ARG A 16 -16.73 6.28 -19.17
CA ARG A 16 -16.59 6.29 -17.70
C ARG A 16 -16.76 7.68 -17.12
N ASN A 17 -16.05 8.67 -17.69
CA ASN A 17 -16.06 10.02 -17.17
C ASN A 17 -17.43 10.67 -17.29
N SER A 18 -18.15 10.48 -18.40
CA SER A 18 -19.49 11.01 -18.59
C SER A 18 -20.50 10.44 -17.57
N LEU A 19 -20.40 9.14 -17.25
CA LEU A 19 -21.25 8.52 -16.24
C LEU A 19 -20.88 8.93 -14.81
N LEU A 20 -19.58 9.14 -14.52
CA LEU A 20 -19.13 9.68 -13.22
C LEU A 20 -19.60 11.12 -13.00
N GLU A 21 -19.66 11.92 -14.06
CA GLU A 21 -20.15 13.31 -13.99
C GLU A 21 -21.64 13.32 -13.64
N LYS A 22 -22.44 12.48 -14.29
CA LYS A 22 -23.86 12.28 -13.94
C LYS A 22 -24.06 11.79 -12.51
N GLU A 23 -23.17 10.91 -12.00
CA GLU A 23 -23.24 10.46 -10.63
C GLU A 23 -22.95 11.59 -9.64
N ARG A 24 -21.97 12.45 -9.93
CA ARG A 24 -21.65 13.65 -9.11
C ARG A 24 -22.81 14.64 -9.07
N GLU A 25 -23.48 14.83 -10.21
CA GLU A 25 -24.66 15.70 -10.35
C GLU A 25 -25.93 15.07 -9.78
N LYS A 26 -25.87 13.82 -9.29
CA LYS A 26 -27.03 13.04 -8.80
C LYS A 26 -28.16 12.86 -9.82
N THR A 27 -27.81 12.92 -11.12
CA THR A 27 -28.74 12.76 -12.24
C THR A 27 -28.72 11.34 -12.81
N ILE A 28 -27.86 10.46 -12.29
CA ILE A 28 -27.67 9.09 -12.78
C ILE A 28 -28.87 8.19 -12.49
N THR A 29 -29.32 7.47 -13.51
CA THR A 29 -30.38 6.45 -13.38
C THR A 29 -29.83 5.15 -12.82
N LYS A 30 -30.69 4.29 -12.27
CA LYS A 30 -30.29 2.98 -11.70
C LYS A 30 -29.60 2.06 -12.73
N GLU A 31 -30.06 2.14 -14.00
CA GLU A 31 -29.46 1.39 -15.10
C GLU A 31 -28.08 1.92 -15.48
N GLU A 32 -27.92 3.25 -15.55
CA GLU A 32 -26.65 3.91 -15.81
C GLU A 32 -25.63 3.62 -14.71
N LYS A 33 -26.06 3.49 -13.45
CA LYS A 33 -25.18 3.10 -12.35
C LYS A 33 -24.62 1.68 -12.51
N ASN A 34 -25.45 0.73 -12.93
CA ASN A 34 -25.01 -0.63 -13.23
C ASN A 34 -24.07 -0.67 -14.45
N GLN A 35 -24.29 0.23 -15.44
CA GLN A 35 -23.39 0.38 -16.58
C GLN A 35 -22.05 0.99 -16.15
N LEU A 36 -22.07 1.97 -15.26
CA LEU A 36 -20.86 2.59 -14.72
C LEU A 36 -19.97 1.56 -14.02
N GLU A 37 -20.53 0.70 -13.17
CA GLU A 37 -19.77 -0.37 -12.49
C GLU A 37 -19.10 -1.31 -13.50
N LYS A 38 -19.81 -1.72 -14.54
CA LYS A 38 -19.25 -2.58 -15.60
C LYS A 38 -18.12 -1.89 -16.37
N ILE A 39 -18.33 -0.62 -16.74
CA ILE A 39 -17.33 0.17 -17.46
C ILE A 39 -16.09 0.42 -16.62
N ILE A 40 -16.24 0.66 -15.31
CA ILE A 40 -15.11 0.81 -14.39
C ILE A 40 -14.25 -0.46 -14.39
N ILE A 41 -14.87 -1.63 -14.30
CA ILE A 41 -14.17 -2.91 -14.30
C ILE A 41 -13.49 -3.17 -15.66
N GLU A 42 -14.21 -2.92 -16.76
CA GLU A 42 -13.66 -3.11 -18.11
C GLU A 42 -12.49 -2.15 -18.38
N PHE A 43 -12.65 -0.88 -18.04
CA PHE A 43 -11.59 0.11 -18.15
C PHE A 43 -10.36 -0.26 -17.33
N LYS A 44 -10.56 -0.69 -16.08
CA LYS A 44 -9.47 -1.13 -15.21
C LYS A 44 -8.69 -2.30 -15.82
N ASN A 45 -9.41 -3.35 -16.25
CA ASN A 45 -8.78 -4.52 -16.86
C ASN A 45 -8.03 -4.17 -18.14
N TYR A 46 -8.61 -3.31 -18.98
CA TYR A 46 -7.98 -2.89 -20.22
C TYR A 46 -6.75 -2.02 -19.99
N ARG A 47 -6.83 -1.08 -19.06
CA ARG A 47 -5.70 -0.24 -18.64
C ARG A 47 -4.55 -1.09 -18.07
N ASP A 48 -4.85 -2.06 -17.25
CA ASP A 48 -3.84 -2.92 -16.64
C ASP A 48 -3.16 -3.81 -17.70
N LEU A 49 -3.91 -4.30 -18.70
CA LEU A 49 -3.35 -5.00 -19.86
C LEU A 49 -2.41 -4.12 -20.70
N ILE A 50 -2.78 -2.84 -20.92
CA ILE A 50 -1.90 -1.89 -21.65
C ILE A 50 -0.63 -1.65 -20.87
N ARG A 51 -0.74 -1.40 -19.55
CA ARG A 51 0.42 -1.18 -18.66
C ARG A 51 1.39 -2.36 -18.69
N GLU A 52 0.87 -3.58 -18.67
CA GLU A 52 1.70 -4.78 -18.75
C GLU A 52 2.42 -4.88 -20.10
N LYS A 53 1.72 -4.64 -21.21
CA LYS A 53 2.33 -4.60 -22.55
C LYS A 53 3.39 -3.50 -22.68
N ASP A 54 3.12 -2.30 -22.14
CA ASP A 54 4.08 -1.19 -22.16
C ASP A 54 5.32 -1.53 -21.35
N ALA A 55 5.17 -2.14 -20.17
CA ALA A 55 6.28 -2.60 -19.36
C ALA A 55 7.14 -3.64 -20.07
N GLN A 56 6.51 -4.63 -20.74
CA GLN A 56 7.21 -5.64 -21.54
C GLN A 56 7.93 -5.00 -22.74
N ASN A 57 7.31 -4.06 -23.43
CA ASN A 57 7.94 -3.34 -24.54
C ASN A 57 9.15 -2.52 -24.09
N ILE A 58 9.05 -1.86 -22.94
CA ILE A 58 10.16 -1.09 -22.35
C ILE A 58 11.32 -2.02 -22.02
N GLU A 59 11.06 -3.19 -21.42
CA GLU A 59 12.09 -4.17 -21.11
C GLU A 59 12.75 -4.74 -22.36
N ASN A 60 11.99 -5.03 -23.41
CA ASN A 60 12.51 -5.46 -24.69
C ASN A 60 13.41 -4.39 -25.33
N ILE A 61 13.00 -3.11 -25.28
CA ILE A 61 13.81 -1.99 -25.79
C ILE A 61 15.12 -1.87 -24.99
N ARG A 62 15.07 -2.02 -23.67
CA ARG A 62 16.25 -2.01 -22.81
C ARG A 62 17.21 -3.13 -23.13
N SER A 63 16.72 -4.33 -23.38
CA SER A 63 17.55 -5.46 -23.77
C SER A 63 18.27 -5.21 -25.10
N ILE A 64 17.58 -4.60 -26.08
CA ILE A 64 18.17 -4.21 -27.36
C ILE A 64 19.24 -3.13 -27.16
N ILE A 65 18.95 -2.10 -26.38
CA ILE A 65 19.91 -1.02 -26.06
C ILE A 65 21.17 -1.60 -25.43
N LYS A 66 21.02 -2.48 -24.43
CA LYS A 66 22.12 -3.12 -23.72
C LYS A 66 23.05 -3.90 -24.65
N ASN A 67 22.49 -4.55 -25.66
CA ASN A 67 23.27 -5.29 -26.66
C ASN A 67 24.07 -4.35 -27.61
N HIS A 68 23.73 -3.07 -27.66
CA HIS A 68 24.37 -2.08 -28.55
C HIS A 68 25.19 -1.01 -27.78
N GLU A 69 25.34 -1.15 -26.46
CA GLU A 69 26.11 -0.21 -25.62
C GLU A 69 27.60 -0.11 -25.99
N THR A 70 28.13 -1.10 -26.67
CA THR A 70 29.54 -1.07 -27.19
C THR A 70 29.80 0.05 -28.16
N ASN A 71 28.80 0.60 -28.84
CA ASN A 71 28.90 1.62 -29.87
C ASN A 71 28.60 3.03 -29.36
N GLY A 72 28.18 3.20 -28.12
CA GLY A 72 27.86 4.49 -27.52
C GLY A 72 26.87 4.38 -26.37
N LYS A 73 26.78 5.42 -25.54
CA LYS A 73 25.76 5.47 -24.45
C LYS A 73 24.41 5.87 -25.03
N ILE A 74 23.47 4.96 -25.00
CA ILE A 74 22.09 5.17 -25.44
C ILE A 74 21.22 5.31 -24.21
N PHE A 75 20.41 6.36 -24.15
CA PHE A 75 19.47 6.60 -23.07
C PHE A 75 18.04 6.44 -23.59
N LEU A 76 17.25 5.62 -22.92
CA LEU A 76 15.81 5.52 -23.15
C LEU A 76 15.12 6.59 -22.29
N GLY A 77 14.21 7.35 -22.89
CA GLY A 77 13.41 8.36 -22.19
C GLY A 77 11.97 8.37 -22.69
N GLY A 78 11.06 8.84 -21.86
CA GLY A 78 9.64 8.97 -22.20
C GLY A 78 8.74 8.81 -21.00
N VAL A 79 7.52 9.36 -21.08
CA VAL A 79 6.55 9.36 -19.96
C VAL A 79 6.19 7.94 -19.54
N ASN A 80 5.94 7.04 -20.48
CA ASN A 80 5.59 5.66 -20.20
C ASN A 80 6.73 4.89 -19.54
N MET A 81 7.99 5.16 -19.93
CA MET A 81 9.16 4.59 -19.29
C MET A 81 9.27 5.06 -17.84
N ILE A 82 9.17 6.39 -17.61
CA ILE A 82 9.24 6.96 -16.26
C ILE A 82 8.14 6.39 -15.37
N ALA A 83 6.91 6.26 -15.88
CA ALA A 83 5.79 5.67 -15.14
C ALA A 83 6.05 4.18 -14.81
N SER A 84 6.57 3.40 -15.76
CA SER A 84 6.92 2.00 -15.54
C SER A 84 8.02 1.84 -14.50
N ASP A 85 9.07 2.66 -14.59
CA ASP A 85 10.18 2.66 -13.63
C ASP A 85 9.72 3.07 -12.23
N ALA A 86 8.90 4.11 -12.14
CA ALA A 86 8.35 4.55 -10.86
C ALA A 86 7.56 3.42 -10.17
N ILE A 87 6.73 2.68 -10.91
CA ILE A 87 6.00 1.53 -10.36
C ILE A 87 6.97 0.41 -9.94
N GLY A 88 7.98 0.13 -10.75
CA GLY A 88 9.02 -0.85 -10.45
C GLY A 88 9.82 -0.50 -9.18
N PHE A 89 10.25 0.75 -9.05
CA PHE A 89 10.94 1.25 -7.88
C PHE A 89 10.08 1.16 -6.62
N VAL A 90 8.83 1.61 -6.68
CA VAL A 90 7.92 1.52 -5.54
C VAL A 90 7.71 0.08 -5.09
N LYS A 91 7.53 -0.87 -6.04
CA LYS A 91 7.39 -2.29 -5.70
C LYS A 91 8.64 -2.84 -5.04
N ASN A 92 9.82 -2.50 -5.55
CA ASN A 92 11.10 -2.92 -5.00
C ASN A 92 11.35 -2.29 -3.62
N ASP A 93 11.06 -1.00 -3.48
CA ASP A 93 11.18 -0.27 -2.22
C ASP A 93 10.28 -0.85 -1.13
N LEU A 94 9.02 -1.15 -1.44
CA LEU A 94 8.10 -1.80 -0.50
C LEU A 94 8.62 -3.14 -0.01
N LEU A 95 9.25 -3.93 -0.87
CA LEU A 95 9.84 -5.21 -0.48
C LEU A 95 11.09 -4.99 0.37
N ILE A 96 12.04 -4.20 -0.11
CA ILE A 96 13.33 -4.00 0.59
C ILE A 96 13.12 -3.28 1.92
N TYR A 97 12.44 -2.12 1.91
CA TYR A 97 12.23 -1.34 3.13
C TYR A 97 11.23 -2.02 4.07
N GLY A 98 10.19 -2.68 3.55
CA GLY A 98 9.24 -3.43 4.36
C GLY A 98 9.91 -4.55 5.14
N PHE A 99 10.69 -5.39 4.47
CA PHE A 99 11.45 -6.46 5.15
C PHE A 99 12.52 -5.91 6.08
N SER A 100 13.25 -4.86 5.67
CA SER A 100 14.27 -4.22 6.48
C SER A 100 13.69 -3.65 7.79
N LEU A 101 12.56 -2.95 7.71
CA LEU A 101 11.86 -2.41 8.89
C LEU A 101 11.41 -3.51 9.84
N VAL A 102 10.80 -4.58 9.32
CA VAL A 102 10.38 -5.73 10.15
C VAL A 102 11.59 -6.37 10.84
N PHE A 103 12.69 -6.55 10.13
CA PHE A 103 13.93 -7.11 10.69
C PHE A 103 14.51 -6.23 11.80
N ILE A 104 14.57 -4.92 11.56
CA ILE A 104 15.02 -3.93 12.56
C ILE A 104 14.10 -3.98 13.80
N PHE A 105 12.78 -4.04 13.62
CA PHE A 105 11.84 -4.15 14.73
C PHE A 105 12.04 -5.44 15.54
N ILE A 106 12.22 -6.57 14.87
CA ILE A 106 12.52 -7.84 15.55
C ILE A 106 13.78 -7.71 16.40
N PHE A 107 14.84 -7.11 15.85
CA PHE A 107 16.10 -6.93 16.55
C PHE A 107 15.96 -6.01 17.77
N ILE A 108 15.29 -4.86 17.61
CA ILE A 108 15.05 -3.91 18.71
C ILE A 108 14.19 -4.56 19.81
N LEU A 109 13.10 -5.24 19.45
CA LEU A 109 12.22 -5.90 20.40
C LEU A 109 12.96 -7.05 21.13
N TRP A 110 13.79 -7.79 20.45
CA TRP A 110 14.58 -8.83 21.05
C TRP A 110 15.59 -8.27 22.06
N TYR A 111 16.23 -7.17 21.71
CA TYR A 111 17.16 -6.49 22.59
C TYR A 111 16.50 -5.95 23.87
N ILE A 112 15.31 -5.33 23.74
CA ILE A 112 14.59 -4.72 24.86
C ILE A 112 13.91 -5.76 25.73
N PHE A 113 13.19 -6.69 25.15
CA PHE A 113 12.27 -7.55 25.90
C PHE A 113 12.84 -8.91 26.26
N ARG A 114 13.82 -9.44 25.53
CA ARG A 114 14.46 -10.77 25.72
C ARG A 114 13.48 -11.95 25.80
N HIS A 115 12.20 -11.78 25.55
CA HIS A 115 11.16 -12.79 25.58
C HIS A 115 10.39 -12.81 24.29
N ILE A 116 10.32 -13.98 23.65
CA ILE A 116 9.73 -14.14 22.31
C ILE A 116 8.26 -13.72 22.22
N ARG A 117 7.49 -13.86 23.30
CA ARG A 117 6.08 -13.46 23.34
C ARG A 117 5.90 -11.95 23.09
N TRP A 118 6.79 -11.13 23.64
CA TRP A 118 6.76 -9.68 23.49
C TRP A 118 7.28 -9.19 22.13
N ILE A 119 7.83 -10.11 21.33
CA ILE A 119 8.22 -9.86 19.95
C ILE A 119 7.07 -10.22 19.00
N ILE A 120 6.45 -11.39 19.20
CA ILE A 120 5.42 -11.91 18.31
C ILE A 120 4.15 -11.06 18.36
N ILE A 121 3.70 -10.63 19.54
CA ILE A 121 2.45 -9.87 19.70
C ILE A 121 2.46 -8.56 18.90
N PRO A 122 3.46 -7.66 19.01
CA PRO A 122 3.53 -6.44 18.20
C PRO A 122 3.56 -6.72 16.70
N LEU A 123 4.33 -7.72 16.27
CA LEU A 123 4.42 -8.06 14.85
C LEU A 123 3.10 -8.56 14.29
N LEU A 124 2.36 -9.41 15.04
CA LEU A 124 1.03 -9.85 14.63
C LEU A 124 0.04 -8.67 14.54
N ILE A 125 0.06 -7.75 15.49
CA ILE A 125 -0.80 -6.56 15.46
C ILE A 125 -0.47 -5.69 14.24
N CYS A 126 0.80 -5.46 13.94
CA CYS A 126 1.23 -4.73 12.76
C CYS A 126 0.76 -5.41 11.47
N PHE A 127 0.90 -6.73 11.38
CA PHE A 127 0.47 -7.50 10.22
C PHE A 127 -1.04 -7.41 10.00
N ILE A 128 -1.83 -7.62 11.07
CA ILE A 128 -3.29 -7.50 11.02
C ILE A 128 -3.71 -6.06 10.65
N SER A 129 -3.03 -5.05 11.18
CA SER A 129 -3.29 -3.64 10.87
C SER A 129 -3.10 -3.34 9.37
N ILE A 130 -2.02 -3.82 8.77
CA ILE A 130 -1.75 -3.63 7.34
C ILE A 130 -2.82 -4.33 6.49
N ILE A 131 -3.15 -5.59 6.81
CA ILE A 131 -4.17 -6.34 6.08
C ILE A 131 -5.54 -5.66 6.20
N SER A 132 -5.89 -5.20 7.40
CA SER A 132 -7.16 -4.51 7.64
C SER A 132 -7.25 -3.22 6.82
N THR A 133 -6.21 -2.39 6.86
CA THR A 133 -6.17 -1.14 6.08
C THR A 133 -6.19 -1.41 4.58
N GLY A 134 -5.39 -2.36 4.10
CA GLY A 134 -5.39 -2.77 2.69
C GLY A 134 -6.73 -3.37 2.26
N GLY A 135 -7.37 -4.16 3.12
CA GLY A 135 -8.69 -4.71 2.88
C GLY A 135 -9.77 -3.63 2.75
N VAL A 136 -9.75 -2.63 3.62
CA VAL A 136 -10.67 -1.48 3.56
C VAL A 136 -10.46 -0.69 2.27
N LEU A 137 -9.21 -0.38 1.89
CA LEU A 137 -8.91 0.30 0.63
C LEU A 137 -9.42 -0.50 -0.58
N GLY A 138 -9.24 -1.83 -0.55
CA GLY A 138 -9.73 -2.72 -1.59
C GLY A 138 -11.26 -2.77 -1.67
N LEU A 139 -11.97 -2.78 -0.54
CA LEU A 139 -13.44 -2.76 -0.49
C LEU A 139 -14.02 -1.46 -1.09
N PHE A 140 -13.38 -0.33 -0.84
CA PHE A 140 -13.79 0.96 -1.43
C PHE A 140 -13.30 1.15 -2.86
N GLY A 141 -12.57 0.21 -3.43
CA GLY A 141 -12.03 0.30 -4.79
C GLY A 141 -10.99 1.43 -4.97
N TRP A 142 -10.38 1.89 -3.88
CA TRP A 142 -9.38 2.96 -3.93
C TRP A 142 -8.06 2.41 -4.46
N GLU A 143 -7.56 3.06 -5.51
CA GLU A 143 -6.29 2.68 -6.09
C GLU A 143 -5.12 3.22 -5.27
N VAL A 144 -4.19 2.34 -4.94
CA VAL A 144 -2.93 2.75 -4.31
C VAL A 144 -2.04 3.36 -5.39
N THR A 145 -1.78 4.65 -5.29
CA THR A 145 -0.88 5.39 -6.18
C THR A 145 0.56 5.27 -5.73
N VAL A 146 1.52 5.67 -6.57
CA VAL A 146 2.94 5.73 -6.23
C VAL A 146 3.19 6.56 -4.95
N ILE A 147 2.45 7.66 -4.78
CA ILE A 147 2.59 8.54 -3.60
C ILE A 147 2.00 7.87 -2.36
N SER A 148 0.83 7.24 -2.50
CA SER A 148 0.15 6.60 -1.37
C SER A 148 0.76 5.24 -0.98
N SER A 149 1.64 4.66 -1.79
CA SER A 149 2.29 3.38 -1.48
C SER A 149 3.13 3.42 -0.19
N ASN A 150 3.64 4.60 0.17
CA ASN A 150 4.39 4.79 1.42
C ASN A 150 3.52 4.64 2.69
N PHE A 151 2.17 4.55 2.56
CA PHE A 151 1.30 4.40 3.72
C PHE A 151 1.61 3.14 4.53
N ILE A 152 2.08 2.06 3.87
CA ILE A 152 2.42 0.80 4.54
C ILE A 152 3.56 1.01 5.55
N ALA A 153 4.62 1.73 5.14
CA ALA A 153 5.74 2.05 6.03
C ALA A 153 5.30 2.95 7.19
N LEU A 154 4.51 3.98 6.90
CA LEU A 154 3.95 4.88 7.93
C LEU A 154 3.03 4.12 8.89
N GLN A 155 2.16 3.25 8.36
CA GLN A 155 1.27 2.42 9.17
C GLN A 155 2.06 1.49 10.11
N LEU A 156 3.13 0.86 9.62
CA LEU A 156 4.02 0.04 10.44
C LEU A 156 4.62 0.84 11.58
N ILE A 157 5.19 2.01 11.31
CA ILE A 157 5.83 2.86 12.32
C ILE A 157 4.83 3.31 13.38
N ILE A 158 3.67 3.82 12.97
CA ILE A 158 2.64 4.33 13.89
C ILE A 158 2.07 3.18 14.74
N THR A 159 1.71 2.06 14.12
CA THR A 159 1.17 0.90 14.83
C THR A 159 2.19 0.34 15.80
N MET A 160 3.45 0.19 15.38
CA MET A 160 4.50 -0.31 16.24
C MET A 160 4.76 0.61 17.44
N SER A 161 4.82 1.93 17.21
CA SER A 161 4.97 2.91 18.29
C SER A 161 3.84 2.81 19.31
N THR A 162 2.60 2.76 18.84
CA THR A 162 1.41 2.62 19.71
C THR A 162 1.46 1.34 20.53
N VAL A 163 1.79 0.21 19.89
CA VAL A 163 1.86 -1.10 20.57
C VAL A 163 2.98 -1.13 21.60
N LEU A 164 4.14 -0.55 21.29
CA LEU A 164 5.25 -0.46 22.24
C LEU A 164 4.85 0.35 23.50
N HIS A 165 4.21 1.49 23.33
CA HIS A 165 3.73 2.29 24.46
C HIS A 165 2.69 1.54 25.32
N LEU A 166 1.82 0.74 24.70
CA LEU A 166 0.88 -0.11 25.45
C LEU A 166 1.61 -1.21 26.22
N ILE A 167 2.60 -1.85 25.62
CA ILE A 167 3.38 -2.92 26.28
C ILE A 167 4.18 -2.34 27.45
N GLU A 168 4.84 -1.19 27.29
CA GLU A 168 5.56 -0.54 28.37
C GLU A 168 4.63 -0.21 29.54
N ARG A 169 3.47 0.37 29.26
CA ARG A 169 2.48 0.69 30.28
C ARG A 169 1.96 -0.55 30.99
N TYR A 170 1.66 -1.62 30.23
CA TYR A 170 1.27 -2.89 30.82
C TYR A 170 2.35 -3.43 31.76
N ARG A 171 3.62 -3.41 31.36
CA ARG A 171 4.73 -3.88 32.19
C ARG A 171 4.90 -3.05 33.44
N GLU A 172 4.79 -1.74 33.34
CA GLU A 172 4.83 -0.82 34.50
C GLU A 172 3.73 -1.17 35.52
N LEU A 173 2.48 -1.31 35.03
CA LEU A 173 1.34 -1.65 35.88
C LEU A 173 1.48 -3.07 36.48
N ASN A 174 2.01 -4.02 35.74
CA ASN A 174 2.23 -5.39 36.23
C ASN A 174 3.29 -5.45 37.33
N VAL A 175 4.34 -4.63 37.26
CA VAL A 175 5.34 -4.51 38.33
C VAL A 175 4.75 -3.83 39.56
N LYS A 176 3.93 -2.77 39.34
CA LYS A 176 3.32 -1.99 40.43
C LYS A 176 2.24 -2.76 41.18
N TYR A 177 1.44 -3.57 40.49
CA TYR A 177 0.28 -4.27 41.02
C TYR A 177 0.39 -5.79 40.85
N LYS A 178 1.34 -6.40 41.57
CA LYS A 178 1.68 -7.83 41.45
C LYS A 178 0.52 -8.81 41.69
N ASN A 179 -0.50 -8.40 42.44
CA ASN A 179 -1.65 -9.23 42.78
C ASN A 179 -2.93 -8.88 41.97
N ALA A 180 -2.84 -7.97 40.99
CA ALA A 180 -3.99 -7.65 40.17
C ALA A 180 -4.24 -8.71 39.11
N SER A 181 -5.52 -8.98 38.80
CA SER A 181 -5.83 -9.88 37.69
C SER A 181 -5.34 -9.30 36.37
N GLN A 182 -4.85 -10.17 35.49
CA GLN A 182 -4.33 -9.76 34.17
C GLN A 182 -5.36 -8.98 33.34
N TYR A 183 -6.63 -9.35 33.45
CA TYR A 183 -7.74 -8.66 32.82
C TYR A 183 -7.85 -7.19 33.23
N LYS A 184 -7.77 -6.90 34.55
CA LYS A 184 -7.80 -5.53 35.07
C LYS A 184 -6.57 -4.73 34.63
N LEU A 185 -5.41 -5.36 34.58
CA LEU A 185 -4.17 -4.72 34.11
C LEU A 185 -4.28 -4.30 32.65
N VAL A 186 -4.81 -5.17 31.78
CA VAL A 186 -5.00 -4.85 30.34
C VAL A 186 -5.99 -3.71 30.17
N ILE A 187 -7.16 -3.76 30.83
CA ILE A 187 -8.15 -2.66 30.75
C ILE A 187 -7.56 -1.34 31.20
N ASN A 188 -6.89 -1.31 32.36
CA ASN A 188 -6.29 -0.09 32.87
C ASN A 188 -5.16 0.44 31.96
N THR A 189 -4.43 -0.46 31.30
CA THR A 189 -3.41 -0.08 30.31
C THR A 189 -4.05 0.65 29.13
N VAL A 190 -5.11 0.08 28.56
CA VAL A 190 -5.82 0.68 27.42
C VAL A 190 -6.46 2.00 27.83
N LEU A 191 -7.21 2.05 28.93
CA LEU A 191 -7.87 3.26 29.42
C LEU A 191 -6.88 4.39 29.69
N SER A 192 -5.74 4.09 30.32
CA SER A 192 -4.71 5.10 30.62
C SER A 192 -4.03 5.70 29.39
N LYS A 193 -4.25 5.13 28.20
CA LYS A 193 -3.72 5.66 26.93
C LYS A 193 -4.81 6.25 26.03
N LEU A 194 -6.09 5.96 26.31
CA LEU A 194 -7.23 6.55 25.61
C LEU A 194 -7.62 7.92 26.20
N GLU A 195 -7.38 8.14 27.49
CA GLU A 195 -7.53 9.44 28.10
C GLU A 195 -6.20 10.19 28.03
N PRO A 196 -6.07 11.20 27.16
CA PRO A 196 -4.93 12.11 27.21
C PRO A 196 -5.04 12.90 28.53
N SER A 197 -4.07 12.71 29.41
CA SER A 197 -3.91 13.51 30.63
C SER A 197 -3.57 14.95 30.33
#